data_5836377c0c98db003a61ca9ac5a66b6d
#
_entry.id   5836377c0c98db003a61ca9ac5a66b6d
#
_cell.length_a   1.000
_cell.length_b   1.000
_cell.length_c   1.000
_cell.angle_alpha   90.00
_cell.angle_beta   90.00
_cell.angle_gamma   90.00
#
_symmetry.space_group_name_H-M   'P 1'
#
loop_
_entity.id
_entity.type
_entity.pdbx_description
1 polymer ?
#
loop_
_entity_poly.entity_id
_entity_poly.type
_entity_poly.pdbx_seq_one_letter_code
_entity_poly.pdbx_strand_id
1 'polypeptide(L)'
;MKKLEIDALLKYTKSCFDKFNDNRADNKQYSLGDAAQSGLAIFSLKDSSMLEFNKRITERAGNLRRIFKINNPPPDGEVRKLLDDVAPIQIERVKRGVLQQVKEHGLFDEFEYFKGYKLLLIDGVHHFSSKKLSCKNCTQKKHEDGTITYSHSMLSAVIAHPEKKVVLPLCEEPIIQQDGVTKNDCELNASKRLLKKVRTRHFVDKFIRVEDALYANGPHIKDIQTKEDKFIIRVKPGSGAGSVIEQYEQLLKITDAQRAADKKATAKAHKLFKRHGIEKPIEDKPTVHKMEVKEDKLLKVYHYVNNLYLNETHKDIKVNFVHYEERSIKTGEVLKKFQWITNIKITDTSVVKIVKAGRSRWKIENETFNTLKNQGYHFKHNFGHGHNHLCTNFALLMMLAFLIDQIQQLTNELFQKALKKSEWKKYLWDDVRSFFKTMPFDSMEMIYNAIIYGFNLEYLAIRQSSD
;
A
#
# COMPACT_ATOMS: atom_id res chain seq x y z
N MET A 1 7.91 -14.82 -18.96
CA MET A 1 8.04 -14.18 -17.62
C MET A 1 8.72 -15.13 -16.66
N LYS A 2 9.73 -14.69 -15.91
CA LYS A 2 10.33 -15.53 -14.86
C LYS A 2 9.30 -15.69 -13.74
N LYS A 3 8.88 -16.91 -13.47
CA LYS A 3 7.89 -17.27 -12.45
C LYS A 3 8.54 -17.21 -11.08
N LEU A 4 7.92 -16.48 -10.13
CA LEU A 4 8.25 -16.58 -8.70
C LEU A 4 7.33 -17.63 -8.08
N GLU A 5 7.90 -18.79 -7.77
CA GLU A 5 7.14 -19.92 -7.21
C GLU A 5 6.86 -19.69 -5.73
N ILE A 6 5.62 -19.96 -5.31
CA ILE A 6 5.22 -19.80 -3.91
C ILE A 6 6.06 -20.67 -2.97
N ASP A 7 6.30 -21.91 -3.33
CA ASP A 7 7.05 -22.84 -2.49
C ASP A 7 8.50 -22.38 -2.29
N ALA A 8 9.10 -21.75 -3.32
CA ALA A 8 10.41 -21.10 -3.21
C ALA A 8 10.36 -19.89 -2.26
N LEU A 9 9.32 -19.08 -2.30
CA LEU A 9 9.13 -17.93 -1.39
C LEU A 9 8.93 -18.41 0.06
N LEU A 10 8.13 -19.46 0.29
CA LEU A 10 7.92 -20.02 1.63
C LEU A 10 9.20 -20.64 2.20
N LYS A 11 9.99 -21.33 1.37
CA LYS A 11 11.32 -21.84 1.75
C LYS A 11 12.27 -20.69 2.08
N TYR A 12 12.25 -19.62 1.27
CA TYR A 12 13.06 -18.43 1.52
C TYR A 12 12.70 -17.76 2.85
N THR A 13 11.40 -17.53 3.11
CA THR A 13 10.96 -16.91 4.37
C THR A 13 11.40 -17.73 5.58
N LYS A 14 11.27 -19.07 5.52
CA LYS A 14 11.74 -19.96 6.59
C LYS A 14 13.24 -19.83 6.81
N SER A 15 14.04 -19.85 5.74
CA SER A 15 15.50 -19.71 5.86
C SER A 15 15.93 -18.36 6.45
N CYS A 16 15.12 -17.31 6.25
CA CYS A 16 15.35 -16.01 6.89
C CYS A 16 14.91 -15.99 8.35
N PHE A 17 13.77 -16.60 8.67
CA PHE A 17 13.27 -16.70 10.05
C PHE A 17 14.19 -17.56 10.93
N ASP A 18 14.83 -18.60 10.39
CA ASP A 18 15.81 -19.42 11.11
C ASP A 18 17.07 -18.63 11.51
N LYS A 19 17.31 -17.48 10.89
CA LYS A 19 18.42 -16.57 11.20
C LYS A 19 18.03 -15.45 12.16
N PHE A 20 16.84 -15.49 12.73
CA PHE A 20 16.43 -14.50 13.72
C PHE A 20 17.32 -14.60 14.96
N ASN A 21 17.66 -13.44 15.51
CA ASN A 21 18.46 -13.39 16.73
C ASN A 21 17.64 -13.96 17.89
N ASP A 22 18.12 -15.05 18.45
CA ASP A 22 17.49 -15.81 19.54
C ASP A 22 18.42 -15.87 20.74
N ASN A 23 18.20 -15.00 21.71
CA ASN A 23 19.01 -14.88 22.92
C ASN A 23 18.62 -15.90 24.02
N ARG A 24 17.70 -16.84 23.74
CA ARG A 24 17.30 -17.88 24.70
C ARG A 24 18.37 -18.97 24.81
N ALA A 25 18.37 -19.69 25.94
CA ALA A 25 19.27 -20.82 26.16
C ALA A 25 19.11 -21.93 25.11
N ASP A 26 20.14 -22.75 24.93
CA ASP A 26 20.18 -23.77 23.86
C ASP A 26 19.19 -24.94 24.05
N ASN A 27 18.68 -25.15 25.27
CA ASN A 27 17.69 -26.21 25.58
C ASN A 27 16.25 -25.85 25.17
N LYS A 28 16.08 -24.90 24.25
CA LYS A 28 14.78 -24.44 23.74
C LYS A 28 14.00 -25.55 23.01
N GLN A 29 12.76 -25.76 23.40
CA GLN A 29 11.87 -26.74 22.78
C GLN A 29 11.40 -26.32 21.39
N TYR A 30 11.19 -25.02 21.16
CA TYR A 30 10.69 -24.46 19.89
C TYR A 30 11.63 -23.41 19.35
N SER A 31 11.88 -23.45 18.02
CA SER A 31 12.71 -22.44 17.35
C SER A 31 11.93 -21.17 17.06
N LEU A 32 12.63 -20.01 17.02
CA LEU A 32 12.04 -18.76 16.54
C LEU A 32 11.62 -18.86 15.08
N GLY A 33 12.39 -19.62 14.28
CA GLY A 33 12.08 -19.84 12.88
C GLY A 33 10.73 -20.54 12.67
N ASP A 34 10.46 -21.59 13.46
CA ASP A 34 9.17 -22.31 13.38
C ASP A 34 8.04 -21.45 13.93
N ALA A 35 8.25 -20.65 14.97
CA ALA A 35 7.25 -19.74 15.49
C ALA A 35 6.88 -18.64 14.47
N ALA A 36 7.88 -18.01 13.84
CA ALA A 36 7.66 -16.96 12.84
C ALA A 36 7.00 -17.51 11.56
N GLN A 37 7.44 -18.69 11.12
CA GLN A 37 6.84 -19.35 9.97
C GLN A 37 5.41 -19.84 10.26
N SER A 38 5.10 -20.25 11.50
CA SER A 38 3.73 -20.54 11.93
C SER A 38 2.86 -19.30 11.89
N GLY A 39 3.37 -18.15 12.37
CA GLY A 39 2.70 -16.87 12.22
C GLY A 39 2.41 -16.49 10.76
N LEU A 40 3.36 -16.74 9.85
CA LEU A 40 3.14 -16.56 8.42
C LEU A 40 2.10 -17.54 7.87
N ALA A 41 2.15 -18.80 8.27
CA ALA A 41 1.24 -19.86 7.81
C ALA A 41 -0.23 -19.55 8.18
N ILE A 42 -0.49 -19.02 9.38
CA ILE A 42 -1.83 -18.57 9.81
C ILE A 42 -2.44 -17.61 8.78
N PHE A 43 -1.68 -16.59 8.38
CA PHE A 43 -2.16 -15.59 7.43
C PHE A 43 -2.15 -16.07 5.98
N SER A 44 -1.26 -16.99 5.62
CA SER A 44 -1.24 -17.60 4.28
C SER A 44 -2.41 -18.56 4.10
N LEU A 45 -2.79 -19.31 5.13
CA LEU A 45 -3.93 -20.21 5.12
C LEU A 45 -5.27 -19.51 5.45
N LYS A 46 -5.22 -18.23 5.84
CA LYS A 46 -6.40 -17.44 6.22
C LYS A 46 -7.17 -18.05 7.39
N ASP A 47 -6.45 -18.63 8.37
CA ASP A 47 -7.10 -19.07 9.60
C ASP A 47 -7.67 -17.88 10.37
N SER A 48 -8.88 -18.06 10.92
CA SER A 48 -9.62 -16.96 11.54
C SER A 48 -9.04 -16.49 12.88
N SER A 49 -8.24 -17.34 13.53
CA SER A 49 -7.56 -17.04 14.80
C SER A 49 -6.40 -17.98 15.07
N MET A 50 -5.54 -17.61 16.03
CA MET A 50 -4.49 -18.49 16.57
C MET A 50 -5.05 -19.80 17.10
N LEU A 51 -6.19 -19.73 17.79
CA LEU A 51 -6.85 -20.92 18.36
C LEU A 51 -7.32 -21.88 17.25
N GLU A 52 -7.86 -21.35 16.17
CA GLU A 52 -8.30 -22.17 15.03
C GLU A 52 -7.12 -22.87 14.36
N PHE A 53 -6.02 -22.17 14.16
CA PHE A 53 -4.79 -22.77 13.66
C PHE A 53 -4.28 -23.87 14.60
N ASN A 54 -4.21 -23.59 15.90
CA ASN A 54 -3.68 -24.52 16.90
C ASN A 54 -4.51 -25.80 17.01
N LYS A 55 -5.86 -25.70 17.00
CA LYS A 55 -6.76 -26.87 17.03
C LYS A 55 -6.51 -27.84 15.86
N ARG A 56 -6.03 -27.37 14.73
CA ARG A 56 -5.82 -28.14 13.52
C ARG A 56 -4.35 -28.49 13.26
N ILE A 57 -3.44 -28.15 14.19
CA ILE A 57 -2.01 -28.28 14.00
C ILE A 57 -1.59 -29.73 13.73
N THR A 58 -2.15 -30.68 14.48
CA THR A 58 -1.85 -32.12 14.37
C THR A 58 -2.28 -32.66 13.00
N GLU A 59 -3.50 -32.34 12.56
CA GLU A 59 -4.03 -32.76 11.26
C GLU A 59 -3.24 -32.20 10.08
N ARG A 60 -2.66 -31.01 10.25
CA ARG A 60 -1.90 -30.28 9.25
C ARG A 60 -0.39 -30.48 9.33
N ALA A 61 0.12 -31.18 10.35
CA ALA A 61 1.56 -31.24 10.63
C ALA A 61 2.40 -31.69 9.44
N GLY A 62 1.94 -32.68 8.68
CA GLY A 62 2.61 -33.14 7.45
C GLY A 62 2.77 -32.03 6.41
N ASN A 63 1.70 -31.29 6.12
CA ASN A 63 1.72 -30.21 5.14
C ASN A 63 2.45 -28.96 5.66
N LEU A 64 2.36 -28.66 6.95
CA LEU A 64 3.14 -27.59 7.58
C LEU A 64 4.66 -27.89 7.42
N ARG A 65 5.08 -29.15 7.61
CA ARG A 65 6.48 -29.55 7.40
C ARG A 65 6.87 -29.49 5.92
N ARG A 66 6.09 -30.09 5.02
CA ARG A 66 6.46 -30.18 3.59
C ARG A 66 6.39 -28.83 2.88
N ILE A 67 5.34 -28.04 3.09
CA ILE A 67 5.10 -26.79 2.37
C ILE A 67 5.75 -25.61 3.09
N PHE A 68 5.41 -25.40 4.37
CA PHE A 68 5.92 -24.25 5.14
C PHE A 68 7.28 -24.50 5.79
N LYS A 69 7.82 -25.73 5.73
CA LYS A 69 9.11 -26.12 6.35
C LYS A 69 9.13 -25.93 7.87
N ILE A 70 7.97 -26.05 8.51
CA ILE A 70 7.81 -26.00 9.97
C ILE A 70 8.02 -27.41 10.52
N ASN A 71 9.12 -27.63 11.24
CA ASN A 71 9.49 -28.95 11.76
C ASN A 71 8.75 -29.26 13.06
N ASN A 72 8.68 -28.30 13.97
CA ASN A 72 8.04 -28.43 15.27
C ASN A 72 7.14 -27.20 15.53
N PRO A 73 5.87 -27.24 15.07
CA PRO A 73 4.97 -26.10 15.22
C PRO A 73 4.68 -25.82 16.69
N PRO A 74 5.01 -24.61 17.22
CA PRO A 74 4.72 -24.29 18.61
C PRO A 74 3.22 -24.11 18.83
N PRO A 75 2.71 -24.42 20.04
CA PRO A 75 1.33 -24.09 20.43
C PRO A 75 1.11 -22.56 20.44
N ASP A 76 -0.13 -22.14 20.37
CA ASP A 76 -0.51 -20.73 20.21
C ASP A 76 0.07 -19.79 21.27
N GLY A 77 0.11 -20.22 22.53
CA GLY A 77 0.72 -19.48 23.62
C GLY A 77 2.21 -19.24 23.43
N GLU A 78 2.95 -20.27 22.97
CA GLU A 78 4.39 -20.15 22.69
C GLU A 78 4.66 -19.31 21.44
N VAL A 79 3.85 -19.43 20.38
CA VAL A 79 3.98 -18.54 19.20
C VAL A 79 3.86 -17.07 19.63
N ARG A 80 2.87 -16.75 20.47
CA ARG A 80 2.67 -15.37 20.97
C ARG A 80 3.85 -14.90 21.81
N LYS A 81 4.31 -15.70 22.75
CA LYS A 81 5.45 -15.37 23.61
C LYS A 81 6.72 -15.15 22.80
N LEU A 82 7.05 -16.07 21.90
CA LEU A 82 8.24 -16.01 21.08
C LEU A 82 8.25 -14.80 20.14
N LEU A 83 7.10 -14.52 19.50
CA LEU A 83 6.98 -13.40 18.58
C LEU A 83 6.90 -12.03 19.30
N ASP A 84 6.52 -11.98 20.57
CA ASP A 84 6.47 -10.71 21.31
C ASP A 84 7.88 -10.11 21.53
N ASP A 85 8.89 -10.95 21.63
CA ASP A 85 10.29 -10.54 21.84
C ASP A 85 11.06 -10.29 20.53
N VAL A 86 10.49 -10.67 19.38
CA VAL A 86 11.12 -10.42 18.07
C VAL A 86 11.04 -8.93 17.72
N ALA A 87 12.18 -8.31 17.47
CA ALA A 87 12.21 -6.93 16.98
C ALA A 87 11.57 -6.84 15.58
N PRO A 88 10.61 -5.93 15.35
CA PRO A 88 9.87 -5.81 14.08
C PRO A 88 10.75 -5.69 12.84
N ILE A 89 11.91 -5.06 12.96
CA ILE A 89 12.88 -4.92 11.89
C ILE A 89 13.36 -6.27 11.32
N GLN A 90 13.33 -7.35 12.09
CA GLN A 90 13.71 -8.67 11.61
C GLN A 90 12.70 -9.19 10.59
N ILE A 91 11.37 -9.03 10.85
CA ILE A 91 10.30 -9.40 9.91
C ILE A 91 10.33 -8.47 8.68
N GLU A 92 10.57 -7.17 8.87
CA GLU A 92 10.74 -6.22 7.76
C GLU A 92 11.89 -6.60 6.82
N ARG A 93 12.99 -7.15 7.36
CA ARG A 93 14.13 -7.64 6.54
C ARG A 93 13.72 -8.82 5.65
N VAL A 94 12.92 -9.75 6.17
CA VAL A 94 12.39 -10.88 5.38
C VAL A 94 11.51 -10.37 4.23
N LYS A 95 10.56 -9.49 4.53
CA LYS A 95 9.71 -8.87 3.52
C LYS A 95 10.52 -8.13 2.45
N ARG A 96 11.54 -7.38 2.85
CA ARG A 96 12.46 -6.70 1.93
C ARG A 96 13.16 -7.69 0.99
N GLY A 97 13.59 -8.83 1.51
CA GLY A 97 14.22 -9.87 0.67
C GLY A 97 13.24 -10.47 -0.35
N VAL A 98 11.96 -10.67 0.02
CA VAL A 98 10.92 -11.06 -0.94
C VAL A 98 10.72 -9.98 -2.01
N LEU A 99 10.66 -8.71 -1.64
CA LEU A 99 10.58 -7.59 -2.59
C LEU A 99 11.81 -7.49 -3.51
N GLN A 100 12.99 -7.86 -3.01
CA GLN A 100 14.20 -7.90 -3.83
C GLN A 100 14.07 -8.96 -4.93
N GLN A 101 13.52 -10.14 -4.63
CA GLN A 101 13.24 -11.16 -5.64
C GLN A 101 12.22 -10.67 -6.69
N VAL A 102 11.19 -9.92 -6.27
CA VAL A 102 10.24 -9.27 -7.19
C VAL A 102 10.97 -8.36 -8.18
N LYS A 103 11.95 -7.58 -7.72
CA LYS A 103 12.76 -6.70 -8.58
C LYS A 103 13.66 -7.49 -9.51
N GLU A 104 14.37 -8.48 -9.00
CA GLU A 104 15.29 -9.33 -9.78
C GLU A 104 14.58 -10.10 -10.92
N HIS A 105 13.29 -10.39 -10.73
CA HIS A 105 12.43 -10.99 -11.77
C HIS A 105 11.79 -9.95 -12.72
N GLY A 106 12.09 -8.66 -12.56
CA GLY A 106 11.56 -7.59 -13.40
C GLY A 106 10.07 -7.25 -13.15
N LEU A 107 9.44 -7.87 -12.16
CA LEU A 107 8.01 -7.69 -11.87
C LEU A 107 7.70 -6.30 -11.31
N PHE A 108 8.68 -5.65 -10.72
CA PHE A 108 8.54 -4.29 -10.18
C PHE A 108 8.36 -3.26 -11.30
N ASP A 109 8.97 -3.50 -12.47
CA ASP A 109 8.90 -2.59 -13.62
C ASP A 109 7.56 -2.65 -14.35
N GLU A 110 6.80 -3.73 -14.15
CA GLU A 110 5.42 -3.82 -14.63
C GLU A 110 4.48 -2.77 -13.99
N PHE A 111 4.91 -2.12 -12.91
CA PHE A 111 4.18 -1.04 -12.24
C PHE A 111 4.62 0.35 -12.70
N GLU A 112 5.48 0.45 -13.70
CA GLU A 112 5.80 1.74 -14.30
C GLU A 112 4.56 2.34 -14.95
N TYR A 113 4.28 3.61 -14.63
CA TYR A 113 3.09 4.28 -15.12
C TYR A 113 3.39 5.56 -15.90
N PHE A 114 4.36 6.35 -15.49
CA PHE A 114 4.60 7.67 -16.05
C PHE A 114 6.11 7.95 -16.15
N LYS A 115 6.68 7.88 -17.38
CA LYS A 115 8.09 8.25 -17.66
C LYS A 115 9.12 7.64 -16.70
N GLY A 116 9.06 6.34 -16.46
CA GLY A 116 9.93 5.62 -15.53
C GLY A 116 9.53 5.73 -14.06
N TYR A 117 8.41 6.38 -13.74
CA TYR A 117 7.90 6.50 -12.37
C TYR A 117 6.82 5.46 -12.07
N LYS A 118 6.84 4.95 -10.83
CA LYS A 118 5.81 4.09 -10.24
C LYS A 118 4.95 4.89 -9.26
N LEU A 119 3.67 4.56 -9.13
CA LEU A 119 2.80 5.24 -8.16
C LEU A 119 3.02 4.65 -6.76
N LEU A 120 3.40 5.50 -5.82
CA LEU A 120 3.56 5.18 -4.41
C LEU A 120 2.36 5.75 -3.63
N LEU A 121 1.48 4.89 -3.18
CA LEU A 121 0.32 5.24 -2.37
C LEU A 121 0.69 5.14 -0.90
N ILE A 122 0.30 6.13 -0.10
CA ILE A 122 0.54 6.14 1.34
C ILE A 122 -0.78 6.41 2.04
N ASP A 123 -1.11 5.55 3.01
CA ASP A 123 -2.31 5.73 3.84
C ASP A 123 -2.17 4.98 5.16
N GLY A 124 -2.95 5.40 6.16
CA GLY A 124 -2.97 4.84 7.49
C GLY A 124 -4.07 3.81 7.71
N VAL A 125 -3.83 2.85 8.58
CA VAL A 125 -4.84 1.87 8.98
C VAL A 125 -4.75 1.52 10.46
N HIS A 126 -5.91 1.47 11.11
CA HIS A 126 -6.05 0.90 12.45
C HIS A 126 -6.24 -0.61 12.35
N HIS A 127 -5.45 -1.38 13.12
CA HIS A 127 -5.56 -2.84 13.14
C HIS A 127 -5.88 -3.42 14.52
N PHE A 128 -5.75 -2.62 15.59
CA PHE A 128 -6.14 -3.03 16.93
C PHE A 128 -6.74 -1.85 17.71
N SER A 129 -7.77 -2.14 18.52
CA SER A 129 -8.34 -1.18 19.45
C SER A 129 -8.93 -1.90 20.65
N SER A 130 -8.68 -1.41 21.87
CA SER A 130 -9.20 -1.97 23.12
C SER A 130 -9.34 -0.89 24.19
N LYS A 131 -10.31 -1.08 25.09
CA LYS A 131 -10.45 -0.29 26.34
C LYS A 131 -9.75 -0.97 27.54
N LYS A 132 -9.34 -2.25 27.39
CA LYS A 132 -8.78 -3.06 28.46
C LYS A 132 -7.33 -3.46 28.26
N LEU A 133 -6.96 -3.78 27.02
CA LEU A 133 -5.61 -4.22 26.67
C LEU A 133 -4.75 -3.04 26.22
N SER A 134 -3.57 -2.90 26.81
CA SER A 134 -2.62 -1.85 26.47
C SER A 134 -1.19 -2.36 26.55
N CYS A 135 -0.29 -1.71 25.81
CA CYS A 135 1.16 -1.87 25.92
C CYS A 135 1.85 -0.50 25.72
N LYS A 136 3.16 -0.48 25.90
CA LYS A 136 3.97 0.76 25.75
C LYS A 136 3.90 1.38 24.34
N ASN A 137 3.55 0.58 23.31
CA ASN A 137 3.47 1.04 21.93
C ASN A 137 2.06 1.49 21.50
N CYS A 138 1.04 1.36 22.39
CA CYS A 138 -0.30 1.80 22.07
C CYS A 138 -0.39 3.33 22.00
N THR A 139 -1.06 3.85 20.98
CA THR A 139 -1.59 5.22 21.04
C THR A 139 -2.84 5.24 21.91
N GLN A 140 -3.09 6.36 22.58
CA GLN A 140 -4.17 6.52 23.55
C GLN A 140 -5.12 7.62 23.12
N LYS A 141 -6.42 7.35 23.17
CA LYS A 141 -7.47 8.35 23.00
C LYS A 141 -8.30 8.44 24.26
N LYS A 142 -8.21 9.56 24.95
CA LYS A 142 -9.06 9.86 26.12
C LYS A 142 -10.40 10.42 25.62
N HIS A 143 -11.49 9.86 26.10
CA HIS A 143 -12.86 10.29 25.79
C HIS A 143 -13.39 11.24 26.88
N GLU A 144 -14.45 11.97 26.60
CA GLU A 144 -15.09 12.91 27.51
C GLU A 144 -15.60 12.25 28.80
N ASP A 145 -16.04 10.98 28.71
CA ASP A 145 -16.49 10.14 29.82
C ASP A 145 -15.31 9.61 30.69
N GLY A 146 -14.09 10.04 30.44
CA GLY A 146 -12.88 9.63 31.15
C GLY A 146 -12.32 8.25 30.69
N THR A 147 -13.02 7.51 29.84
CA THR A 147 -12.49 6.23 29.32
C THR A 147 -11.33 6.46 28.38
N ILE A 148 -10.39 5.48 28.33
CA ILE A 148 -9.25 5.51 27.42
C ILE A 148 -9.37 4.36 26.41
N THR A 149 -9.23 4.66 25.14
CA THR A 149 -9.08 3.67 24.09
C THR A 149 -7.62 3.58 23.68
N TYR A 150 -7.07 2.38 23.75
CA TYR A 150 -5.71 2.02 23.31
C TYR A 150 -5.78 1.46 21.90
N SER A 151 -4.87 1.88 21.03
CA SER A 151 -4.92 1.49 19.61
C SER A 151 -3.53 1.22 19.04
N HIS A 152 -3.44 0.28 18.09
CA HIS A 152 -2.32 0.15 17.19
C HIS A 152 -2.74 0.51 15.77
N SER A 153 -1.93 1.32 15.14
CA SER A 153 -2.10 1.78 13.76
C SER A 153 -0.77 1.72 13.04
N MET A 154 -0.83 1.64 11.73
CA MET A 154 0.36 1.74 10.89
C MET A 154 0.07 2.52 9.63
N LEU A 155 1.09 3.21 9.12
CA LEU A 155 1.14 3.67 7.73
C LEU A 155 1.66 2.56 6.84
N SER A 156 1.11 2.42 5.66
CA SER A 156 1.61 1.52 4.63
C SER A 156 1.98 2.30 3.37
N ALA A 157 3.11 1.96 2.77
CA ALA A 157 3.53 2.42 1.45
C ALA A 157 3.32 1.29 0.45
N VAL A 158 2.51 1.52 -0.57
CA VAL A 158 2.07 0.51 -1.53
C VAL A 158 2.31 0.99 -2.96
N ILE A 159 2.92 0.15 -3.80
CA ILE A 159 3.01 0.39 -5.24
C ILE A 159 1.72 -0.10 -5.90
N ALA A 160 1.15 0.75 -6.74
CA ALA A 160 -0.04 0.43 -7.53
C ALA A 160 0.11 0.90 -8.98
N HIS A 161 -0.71 0.31 -9.84
CA HIS A 161 -0.89 0.76 -11.22
C HIS A 161 -2.39 0.97 -11.47
N PRO A 162 -2.82 2.04 -12.17
CA PRO A 162 -4.26 2.32 -12.38
C PRO A 162 -5.02 1.15 -13.02
N GLU A 163 -4.39 0.42 -13.90
CA GLU A 163 -4.99 -0.65 -14.69
C GLU A 163 -4.81 -2.06 -14.10
N LYS A 164 -4.01 -2.21 -13.02
CA LYS A 164 -3.80 -3.51 -12.35
C LYS A 164 -4.59 -3.57 -11.05
N LYS A 165 -5.21 -4.71 -10.76
CA LYS A 165 -5.83 -4.98 -9.44
C LYS A 165 -4.79 -5.34 -8.39
N VAL A 166 -3.67 -5.94 -8.82
CA VAL A 166 -2.55 -6.29 -7.93
C VAL A 166 -1.86 -5.04 -7.44
N VAL A 167 -1.45 -5.06 -6.17
CA VAL A 167 -0.67 -4.00 -5.52
C VAL A 167 0.53 -4.63 -4.80
N LEU A 168 1.62 -3.87 -4.64
CA LEU A 168 2.82 -4.37 -3.95
C LEU A 168 3.08 -3.55 -2.69
N PRO A 169 2.81 -4.08 -1.48
CA PRO A 169 3.14 -3.40 -0.23
C PRO A 169 4.66 -3.36 -0.03
N LEU A 170 5.25 -2.15 -0.06
CA LEU A 170 6.70 -1.95 0.07
C LEU A 170 7.17 -2.03 1.51
N CYS A 171 6.61 -1.20 2.38
CA CYS A 171 6.96 -1.17 3.80
C CYS A 171 5.84 -0.54 4.62
N GLU A 172 5.90 -0.79 5.91
CA GLU A 172 5.00 -0.27 6.92
C GLU A 172 5.79 0.53 7.96
N GLU A 173 5.11 1.48 8.58
CA GLU A 173 5.61 2.25 9.72
C GLU A 173 4.55 2.26 10.81
N PRO A 174 4.80 1.65 11.98
CA PRO A 174 3.89 1.74 13.11
C PRO A 174 3.73 3.19 13.59
N ILE A 175 2.50 3.57 13.93
CA ILE A 175 2.19 4.81 14.62
C ILE A 175 2.13 4.46 16.10
N ILE A 176 3.18 4.81 16.86
CA ILE A 176 3.36 4.41 18.24
C ILE A 176 3.54 5.63 19.11
N GLN A 177 3.31 5.48 20.42
CA GLN A 177 3.69 6.49 21.39
C GLN A 177 5.22 6.57 21.47
N GLN A 178 5.80 7.73 21.22
CA GLN A 178 7.26 7.88 21.19
C GLN A 178 7.83 8.29 22.55
N ASP A 179 8.91 7.60 22.95
CA ASP A 179 9.94 7.98 23.92
C ASP A 179 9.47 8.78 25.16
N GLY A 180 8.60 8.18 25.98
CA GLY A 180 8.19 8.76 27.26
C GLY A 180 7.41 10.07 27.16
N VAL A 181 7.06 10.48 25.97
CA VAL A 181 6.27 11.69 25.72
C VAL A 181 4.79 11.36 25.89
N THR A 182 4.07 12.19 26.60
CA THR A 182 2.62 12.08 26.84
C THR A 182 1.75 12.27 25.57
N LYS A 183 2.35 12.66 24.45
CA LYS A 183 1.66 12.83 23.17
C LYS A 183 1.75 11.58 22.30
N ASN A 184 0.63 11.19 21.76
CA ASN A 184 0.58 10.20 20.68
C ASN A 184 1.40 10.71 19.48
N ASP A 185 2.07 9.78 18.81
CA ASP A 185 2.59 10.04 17.48
C ASP A 185 1.45 10.33 16.50
N CYS A 186 1.74 11.09 15.46
CA CYS A 186 0.77 11.41 14.43
C CYS A 186 1.17 10.80 13.09
N GLU A 187 0.20 10.68 12.20
CA GLU A 187 0.40 10.15 10.85
C GLU A 187 1.49 10.90 10.07
N LEU A 188 1.57 12.23 10.24
CA LEU A 188 2.59 13.06 9.58
C LEU A 188 4.02 12.72 10.05
N ASN A 189 4.22 12.47 11.34
CA ASN A 189 5.53 12.07 11.86
C ASN A 189 5.90 10.65 11.41
N ALA A 190 4.95 9.72 11.49
CA ALA A 190 5.13 8.37 10.97
C ALA A 190 5.44 8.37 9.47
N SER A 191 4.83 9.28 8.68
CA SER A 191 5.11 9.38 7.24
C SER A 191 6.54 9.80 6.95
N LYS A 192 7.14 10.68 7.74
CA LYS A 192 8.55 11.06 7.59
C LYS A 192 9.48 9.86 7.77
N ARG A 193 9.21 9.00 8.77
CA ARG A 193 9.97 7.77 9.01
C ARG A 193 9.75 6.75 7.89
N LEU A 194 8.49 6.56 7.47
CA LEU A 194 8.14 5.68 6.35
C LEU A 194 8.86 6.10 5.06
N LEU A 195 8.82 7.38 4.71
CA LEU A 195 9.48 7.91 3.51
C LEU A 195 11.00 7.79 3.58
N LYS A 196 11.60 7.95 4.77
CA LYS A 196 13.02 7.65 4.98
C LYS A 196 13.32 6.18 4.71
N LYS A 197 12.49 5.25 5.23
CA LYS A 197 12.60 3.80 4.94
C LYS A 197 12.49 3.53 3.44
N VAL A 198 11.49 4.10 2.75
CA VAL A 198 11.29 3.94 1.30
C VAL A 198 12.54 4.40 0.55
N ARG A 199 13.05 5.58 0.84
CA ARG A 199 14.24 6.12 0.17
C ARG A 199 15.49 5.30 0.39
N THR A 200 15.75 4.87 1.62
CA THR A 200 16.92 4.04 1.94
C THR A 200 16.87 2.68 1.24
N ARG A 201 15.69 2.10 1.10
CA ARG A 201 15.50 0.74 0.55
C ARG A 201 15.32 0.72 -0.97
N HIS A 202 14.89 1.84 -1.55
CA HIS A 202 14.50 1.98 -2.96
C HIS A 202 15.12 3.24 -3.59
N PHE A 203 16.39 3.50 -3.33
CA PHE A 203 17.08 4.74 -3.72
C PHE A 203 17.19 4.94 -5.22
N VAL A 204 17.17 3.85 -6.01
CA VAL A 204 17.21 3.91 -7.50
C VAL A 204 15.83 4.04 -8.13
N ASP A 205 14.76 3.76 -7.37
CA ASP A 205 13.40 3.77 -7.90
C ASP A 205 12.83 5.20 -7.91
N LYS A 206 12.10 5.54 -8.96
CA LYS A 206 11.42 6.83 -9.10
C LYS A 206 9.94 6.70 -8.76
N PHE A 207 9.45 7.56 -7.87
CA PHE A 207 8.07 7.50 -7.41
C PHE A 207 7.30 8.78 -7.70
N ILE A 208 6.01 8.61 -8.02
CA ILE A 208 4.98 9.64 -7.88
C ILE A 208 4.23 9.31 -6.60
N ARG A 209 4.37 10.13 -5.56
CA ARG A 209 3.60 9.98 -4.32
C ARG A 209 2.18 10.41 -4.55
N VAL A 210 1.22 9.52 -4.24
CA VAL A 210 -0.20 9.81 -4.37
C VAL A 210 -0.81 9.79 -2.97
N GLU A 211 -1.12 10.96 -2.46
CA GLU A 211 -1.42 11.19 -1.06
C GLU A 211 -2.75 11.95 -0.88
N ASP A 212 -3.29 11.89 0.31
CA ASP A 212 -4.54 12.54 0.71
C ASP A 212 -4.28 14.04 1.04
N ALA A 213 -5.37 14.78 1.31
CA ALA A 213 -5.32 16.22 1.56
C ALA A 213 -4.59 16.61 2.86
N LEU A 214 -4.37 15.70 3.80
CA LEU A 214 -3.55 15.92 4.99
C LEU A 214 -2.12 16.32 4.62
N TYR A 215 -1.61 15.80 3.51
CA TYR A 215 -0.25 16.01 3.02
C TYR A 215 -0.10 17.26 2.13
N ALA A 216 -1.19 17.99 1.84
CA ALA A 216 -1.16 19.22 1.05
C ALA A 216 -0.65 20.43 1.88
N ASN A 217 0.52 20.31 2.49
CA ASN A 217 1.12 21.35 3.32
C ASN A 217 2.55 21.72 2.88
N GLY A 218 2.95 22.97 3.13
CA GLY A 218 4.23 23.50 2.64
C GLY A 218 5.46 22.70 3.06
N PRO A 219 5.64 22.38 4.35
CA PRO A 219 6.80 21.60 4.82
C PRO A 219 6.92 20.23 4.12
N HIS A 220 5.81 19.52 3.93
CA HIS A 220 5.80 18.21 3.26
C HIS A 220 6.16 18.34 1.78
N ILE A 221 5.58 19.32 1.07
CA ILE A 221 5.87 19.54 -0.36
C ILE A 221 7.34 19.93 -0.56
N LYS A 222 7.91 20.78 0.29
CA LYS A 222 9.35 21.12 0.26
C LYS A 222 10.22 19.88 0.45
N ASP A 223 9.88 18.99 1.38
CA ASP A 223 10.61 17.74 1.59
C ASP A 223 10.56 16.83 0.35
N ILE A 224 9.42 16.77 -0.35
CA ILE A 224 9.31 16.02 -1.60
C ILE A 224 10.18 16.63 -2.70
N GLN A 225 10.14 17.95 -2.87
CA GLN A 225 10.88 18.66 -3.92
C GLN A 225 12.40 18.55 -3.74
N THR A 226 12.90 18.62 -2.50
CA THR A 226 14.34 18.44 -2.20
C THR A 226 14.87 17.05 -2.57
N LYS A 227 13.98 16.05 -2.67
CA LYS A 227 14.32 14.66 -3.01
C LYS A 227 14.05 14.31 -4.47
N GLU A 228 13.71 15.29 -5.29
CA GLU A 228 13.36 15.14 -6.71
C GLU A 228 12.20 14.17 -7.00
N ASP A 229 11.42 13.81 -5.98
CA ASP A 229 10.23 13.01 -6.15
C ASP A 229 9.11 13.81 -6.84
N LYS A 230 8.19 13.09 -7.46
CA LYS A 230 6.94 13.66 -7.97
C LYS A 230 5.82 13.39 -6.99
N PHE A 231 4.78 14.23 -7.04
CA PHE A 231 3.59 14.04 -6.21
C PHE A 231 2.30 14.36 -6.95
N ILE A 232 1.21 13.76 -6.48
CA ILE A 232 -0.17 14.08 -6.81
C ILE A 232 -0.92 14.03 -5.49
N ILE A 233 -1.19 15.19 -4.90
CA ILE A 233 -1.80 15.30 -3.57
C ILE A 233 -3.21 15.87 -3.72
N ARG A 234 -4.18 15.22 -3.10
CA ARG A 234 -5.56 15.69 -3.09
C ARG A 234 -5.65 17.02 -2.33
N VAL A 235 -6.50 17.92 -2.82
CA VAL A 235 -6.86 19.15 -2.10
C VAL A 235 -8.37 19.20 -1.87
N LYS A 236 -8.77 19.88 -0.79
CA LYS A 236 -10.16 20.08 -0.40
C LYS A 236 -10.43 21.57 -0.24
N PRO A 237 -11.68 22.04 -0.46
CA PRO A 237 -12.07 23.40 -0.13
C PRO A 237 -11.78 23.75 1.34
N GLY A 238 -11.46 25.00 1.62
CA GLY A 238 -11.19 25.48 2.98
C GLY A 238 -9.74 25.31 3.45
N SER A 239 -8.79 25.05 2.56
CA SER A 239 -7.35 24.88 2.89
C SER A 239 -6.59 26.20 3.15
N GLY A 240 -7.27 27.26 3.63
CA GLY A 240 -6.68 28.54 3.99
C GLY A 240 -6.76 29.62 2.92
N ALA A 241 -6.45 30.87 3.29
CA ALA A 241 -6.50 32.02 2.40
C ALA A 241 -5.50 31.89 1.24
N GLY A 242 -5.92 32.32 0.05
CA GLY A 242 -5.12 32.24 -1.18
C GLY A 242 -4.81 30.83 -1.63
N SER A 243 -5.66 29.85 -1.25
CA SER A 243 -5.48 28.44 -1.65
C SER A 243 -5.49 28.29 -3.17
N VAL A 244 -4.91 27.20 -3.67
CA VAL A 244 -4.91 26.87 -5.11
C VAL A 244 -6.33 26.80 -5.68
N ILE A 245 -7.33 26.44 -4.86
CA ILE A 245 -8.74 26.39 -5.27
C ILE A 245 -9.28 27.81 -5.45
N GLU A 246 -9.02 28.71 -4.52
CA GLU A 246 -9.43 30.13 -4.64
C GLU A 246 -8.76 30.81 -5.84
N GLN A 247 -7.46 30.58 -6.05
CA GLN A 247 -6.75 31.09 -7.22
C GLN A 247 -7.37 30.58 -8.53
N TYR A 248 -7.69 29.28 -8.60
CA TYR A 248 -8.38 28.69 -9.74
C TYR A 248 -9.78 29.32 -9.97
N GLU A 249 -10.59 29.51 -8.92
CA GLU A 249 -11.90 30.15 -9.01
C GLU A 249 -11.81 31.60 -9.44
N GLN A 250 -10.80 32.35 -9.01
CA GLN A 250 -10.54 33.71 -9.50
C GLN A 250 -10.18 33.70 -10.98
N LEU A 251 -9.34 32.77 -11.44
CA LEU A 251 -8.98 32.66 -12.85
C LEU A 251 -10.18 32.28 -13.76
N LEU A 252 -11.14 31.53 -13.24
CA LEU A 252 -12.39 31.24 -13.98
C LEU A 252 -13.25 32.48 -14.24
N LYS A 253 -13.16 33.49 -13.38
CA LYS A 253 -13.92 34.75 -13.51
C LYS A 253 -13.32 35.72 -14.54
N ILE A 254 -12.08 35.47 -14.99
CA ILE A 254 -11.39 36.30 -15.98
C ILE A 254 -12.02 36.05 -17.35
N THR A 255 -12.50 37.14 -18.01
CA THR A 255 -13.12 37.07 -19.33
C THR A 255 -12.09 36.77 -20.44
N ASP A 256 -12.55 36.26 -21.58
CA ASP A 256 -11.69 35.98 -22.73
C ASP A 256 -11.05 37.27 -23.30
N ALA A 257 -11.72 38.39 -23.21
CA ALA A 257 -11.21 39.71 -23.59
C ALA A 257 -10.01 40.11 -22.69
N GLN A 258 -10.15 39.92 -21.38
CA GLN A 258 -9.05 40.17 -20.42
C GLN A 258 -7.87 39.23 -20.66
N ARG A 259 -8.09 37.94 -20.96
CA ARG A 259 -7.04 37.00 -21.34
C ARG A 259 -6.29 37.39 -22.59
N ALA A 260 -7.00 37.89 -23.61
CA ALA A 260 -6.41 38.36 -24.85
C ALA A 260 -5.54 39.60 -24.62
N ALA A 261 -6.00 40.55 -23.79
CA ALA A 261 -5.27 41.77 -23.43
C ALA A 261 -3.98 41.41 -22.64
N ASP A 262 -4.06 40.50 -21.65
CA ASP A 262 -2.90 40.00 -20.89
C ASP A 262 -1.86 39.33 -21.78
N LYS A 263 -2.30 38.50 -22.73
CA LYS A 263 -1.38 37.81 -23.68
C LYS A 263 -0.65 38.81 -24.58
N LYS A 264 -1.35 39.88 -25.05
CA LYS A 264 -0.72 40.97 -25.83
C LYS A 264 0.29 41.77 -24.99
N ALA A 265 -0.04 42.07 -23.73
CA ALA A 265 0.85 42.78 -22.80
C ALA A 265 2.14 41.97 -22.50
N THR A 266 2.00 40.67 -22.23
CA THR A 266 3.10 39.75 -22.00
C THR A 266 4.00 39.65 -23.23
N ALA A 267 3.45 39.49 -24.44
CA ALA A 267 4.20 39.43 -25.69
C ALA A 267 4.95 40.74 -25.97
N LYS A 268 4.38 41.89 -25.66
CA LYS A 268 5.02 43.21 -25.77
C LYS A 268 6.18 43.37 -24.79
N ALA A 269 6.01 42.91 -23.55
CA ALA A 269 7.04 42.91 -22.55
C ALA A 269 8.21 41.99 -22.95
N HIS A 270 7.97 40.77 -23.46
CA HIS A 270 9.00 39.87 -23.99
C HIS A 270 9.82 40.51 -25.10
N LYS A 271 9.18 41.23 -26.04
CA LYS A 271 9.90 41.95 -27.12
C LYS A 271 10.81 43.05 -26.57
N LEU A 272 10.36 43.79 -25.53
CA LEU A 272 11.12 44.84 -24.88
C LEU A 272 12.39 44.28 -24.19
N PHE A 273 12.22 43.22 -23.38
CA PHE A 273 13.33 42.56 -22.70
C PHE A 273 14.39 42.04 -23.66
N LYS A 274 13.95 41.36 -24.74
CA LYS A 274 14.85 40.87 -25.78
C LYS A 274 15.64 41.99 -26.48
N ARG A 275 15.02 43.16 -26.61
CA ARG A 275 15.64 44.37 -27.24
C ARG A 275 16.71 45.00 -26.36
N HIS A 276 16.61 44.85 -25.04
CA HIS A 276 17.52 45.41 -24.06
C HIS A 276 18.54 44.39 -23.49
N GLY A 277 18.62 43.19 -24.05
CA GLY A 277 19.57 42.14 -23.60
C GLY A 277 19.35 41.64 -22.19
N ILE A 278 18.16 41.84 -21.64
CA ILE A 278 17.84 41.41 -20.29
C ILE A 278 17.10 40.04 -20.38
N GLU A 279 17.80 38.98 -20.08
CA GLU A 279 17.21 37.63 -19.89
C GLU A 279 16.47 37.50 -18.57
N LYS A 280 15.38 38.24 -18.39
CA LYS A 280 14.44 37.98 -17.31
C LYS A 280 13.30 37.13 -17.87
N PRO A 281 13.09 35.90 -17.43
CA PRO A 281 11.94 35.12 -17.85
C PRO A 281 10.70 35.81 -17.30
N ILE A 282 9.85 36.34 -18.17
CA ILE A 282 8.49 36.76 -17.80
C ILE A 282 7.74 35.46 -17.61
N GLU A 283 7.42 35.14 -16.34
CA GLU A 283 6.53 34.02 -16.07
C GLU A 283 5.18 34.30 -16.77
N ASP A 284 4.74 33.39 -17.62
CA ASP A 284 3.40 33.45 -18.21
C ASP A 284 2.38 33.45 -17.07
N LYS A 285 1.43 34.38 -17.13
CA LYS A 285 0.32 34.42 -16.15
C LYS A 285 -0.42 33.09 -16.16
N PRO A 286 -0.72 32.51 -14.98
CA PRO A 286 -1.47 31.27 -14.89
C PRO A 286 -2.78 31.34 -15.69
N THR A 287 -3.02 30.35 -16.52
CA THR A 287 -4.21 30.28 -17.39
C THR A 287 -4.94 28.96 -17.18
N VAL A 288 -6.27 28.99 -17.12
CA VAL A 288 -7.10 27.79 -17.05
C VAL A 288 -7.18 27.16 -18.43
N HIS A 289 -6.74 25.92 -18.52
CA HIS A 289 -6.96 25.06 -19.68
C HIS A 289 -8.13 24.12 -19.42
N LYS A 290 -8.90 23.83 -20.45
CA LYS A 290 -10.07 22.94 -20.38
C LYS A 290 -9.96 21.86 -21.45
N MET A 291 -10.23 20.62 -21.07
CA MET A 291 -10.35 19.48 -21.96
C MET A 291 -11.57 18.65 -21.58
N GLU A 292 -12.30 18.15 -22.57
CA GLU A 292 -13.47 17.31 -22.38
C GLU A 292 -13.30 15.99 -23.14
N VAL A 293 -13.68 14.90 -22.51
CA VAL A 293 -13.66 13.55 -23.11
C VAL A 293 -15.01 12.89 -22.85
N LYS A 294 -15.68 12.47 -23.93
CA LYS A 294 -16.91 11.67 -23.84
C LYS A 294 -16.53 10.19 -23.78
N GLU A 295 -17.03 9.49 -22.79
CA GLU A 295 -16.80 8.06 -22.62
C GLU A 295 -18.10 7.41 -22.11
N ASP A 296 -18.69 6.57 -22.91
CA ASP A 296 -20.00 5.95 -22.66
C ASP A 296 -21.09 6.99 -22.39
N LYS A 297 -21.67 6.97 -21.19
CA LYS A 297 -22.73 7.87 -20.72
C LYS A 297 -22.19 9.05 -19.92
N LEU A 298 -20.87 9.23 -19.87
CA LEU A 298 -20.19 10.21 -19.04
C LEU A 298 -19.44 11.24 -19.90
N LEU A 299 -19.54 12.50 -19.48
CA LEU A 299 -18.67 13.59 -19.92
C LEU A 299 -17.62 13.82 -18.83
N LYS A 300 -16.36 13.53 -19.14
CA LYS A 300 -15.21 13.77 -18.27
C LYS A 300 -14.63 15.14 -18.59
N VAL A 301 -14.68 16.05 -17.63
CA VAL A 301 -14.21 17.42 -17.75
C VAL A 301 -12.94 17.60 -16.93
N TYR A 302 -11.90 18.10 -17.57
CA TYR A 302 -10.60 18.37 -16.98
C TYR A 302 -10.30 19.86 -17.10
N HIS A 303 -10.12 20.54 -15.98
CA HIS A 303 -9.50 21.86 -15.96
C HIS A 303 -8.12 21.75 -15.31
N TYR A 304 -7.14 22.47 -15.84
CA TYR A 304 -5.85 22.52 -15.22
C TYR A 304 -5.18 23.88 -15.34
N VAL A 305 -4.33 24.18 -14.36
CA VAL A 305 -3.56 25.41 -14.29
C VAL A 305 -2.14 25.06 -13.84
N ASN A 306 -1.14 25.59 -14.53
CA ASN A 306 0.25 25.45 -14.11
C ASN A 306 0.73 26.71 -13.37
N ASN A 307 1.76 26.54 -12.51
CA ASN A 307 2.46 27.62 -11.83
C ASN A 307 1.65 28.46 -10.84
N LEU A 308 0.65 27.86 -10.17
CA LEU A 308 0.01 28.47 -9.01
C LEU A 308 0.96 28.42 -7.80
N TYR A 309 0.85 29.35 -6.86
CA TYR A 309 1.48 29.18 -5.55
C TYR A 309 0.57 28.35 -4.62
N LEU A 310 1.17 27.66 -3.65
CA LEU A 310 0.44 26.72 -2.80
C LEU A 310 -0.67 27.43 -1.98
N ASN A 311 -0.32 28.54 -1.33
CA ASN A 311 -1.23 29.43 -0.56
C ASN A 311 -0.52 30.72 -0.21
N GLU A 312 -1.21 31.66 0.48
CA GLU A 312 -0.65 32.94 0.91
C GLU A 312 0.63 32.82 1.73
N THR A 313 0.72 31.83 2.63
CA THR A 313 1.89 31.60 3.49
C THR A 313 3.07 31.02 2.73
N HIS A 314 2.83 30.30 1.64
CA HIS A 314 3.84 29.56 0.88
C HIS A 314 3.81 29.94 -0.61
N LYS A 315 4.01 31.24 -0.90
CA LYS A 315 4.13 31.77 -2.28
C LYS A 315 5.40 31.32 -2.99
N ASP A 316 6.40 30.89 -2.24
CA ASP A 316 7.64 30.32 -2.72
C ASP A 316 7.48 28.91 -3.30
N ILE A 317 6.39 28.20 -2.97
CA ILE A 317 6.12 26.87 -3.47
C ILE A 317 5.18 26.94 -4.67
N LYS A 318 5.71 26.65 -5.87
CA LYS A 318 4.91 26.55 -7.10
C LYS A 318 4.40 25.13 -7.30
N VAL A 319 3.11 25.03 -7.63
CA VAL A 319 2.39 23.77 -7.90
C VAL A 319 1.51 23.92 -9.15
N ASN A 320 1.18 22.79 -9.75
CA ASN A 320 0.20 22.71 -10.83
C ASN A 320 -1.09 22.12 -10.27
N PHE A 321 -2.22 22.56 -10.73
CA PHE A 321 -3.54 22.22 -10.22
C PHE A 321 -4.38 21.52 -11.26
N VAL A 322 -5.11 20.48 -10.85
CA VAL A 322 -6.12 19.78 -11.66
C VAL A 322 -7.45 19.76 -10.94
N HIS A 323 -8.48 20.17 -11.66
CA HIS A 323 -9.88 19.98 -11.30
C HIS A 323 -10.50 19.00 -12.29
N TYR A 324 -11.14 17.96 -11.81
CA TYR A 324 -11.75 16.92 -12.61
C TYR A 324 -13.20 16.66 -12.19
N GLU A 325 -14.10 16.54 -13.18
CA GLU A 325 -15.49 16.18 -12.97
C GLU A 325 -15.91 15.05 -13.91
N GLU A 326 -16.77 14.17 -13.41
CA GLU A 326 -17.57 13.23 -14.21
C GLU A 326 -19.02 13.72 -14.21
N ARG A 327 -19.55 14.02 -15.37
CA ARG A 327 -20.93 14.49 -15.56
C ARG A 327 -21.74 13.49 -16.35
N SER A 328 -23.00 13.32 -16.00
CA SER A 328 -23.95 12.57 -16.80
C SER A 328 -24.22 13.31 -18.12
N ILE A 329 -24.03 12.67 -19.28
CA ILE A 329 -24.35 13.27 -20.58
C ILE A 329 -25.87 13.54 -20.67
N LYS A 330 -26.70 12.67 -20.06
CA LYS A 330 -28.15 12.78 -20.13
C LYS A 330 -28.71 13.95 -19.31
N THR A 331 -28.19 14.15 -18.08
CA THR A 331 -28.75 15.14 -17.13
C THR A 331 -27.88 16.37 -16.94
N GLY A 332 -26.61 16.35 -17.39
CA GLY A 332 -25.63 17.41 -17.10
C GLY A 332 -25.14 17.42 -15.64
N GLU A 333 -25.68 16.55 -14.77
CA GLU A 333 -25.37 16.49 -13.34
C GLU A 333 -23.92 16.06 -13.08
N VAL A 334 -23.24 16.69 -12.12
CA VAL A 334 -21.92 16.32 -11.66
C VAL A 334 -22.03 15.11 -10.73
N LEU A 335 -21.58 13.95 -11.20
CA LEU A 335 -21.59 12.69 -10.45
C LEU A 335 -20.39 12.56 -9.52
N LYS A 336 -19.20 13.05 -9.96
CA LYS A 336 -17.97 13.02 -9.18
C LYS A 336 -17.14 14.26 -9.43
N LYS A 337 -16.46 14.72 -8.37
CA LYS A 337 -15.56 15.87 -8.41
C LYS A 337 -14.30 15.59 -7.61
N PHE A 338 -13.14 15.86 -8.21
CA PHE A 338 -11.83 15.69 -7.56
C PHE A 338 -10.90 16.84 -7.91
N GLN A 339 -10.00 17.16 -6.99
CA GLN A 339 -9.02 18.22 -7.15
C GLN A 339 -7.68 17.77 -6.59
N TRP A 340 -6.58 18.05 -7.33
CA TRP A 340 -5.22 17.68 -6.95
C TRP A 340 -4.24 18.80 -7.25
N ILE A 341 -3.15 18.82 -6.49
CA ILE A 341 -1.93 19.55 -6.81
C ILE A 341 -0.81 18.58 -7.18
N THR A 342 0.11 19.03 -8.01
CA THR A 342 1.25 18.25 -8.46
C THR A 342 2.43 19.14 -8.85
N ASN A 343 3.66 18.63 -8.79
CA ASN A 343 4.85 19.27 -9.39
C ASN A 343 5.11 18.78 -10.83
N ILE A 344 4.28 17.92 -11.38
CA ILE A 344 4.35 17.47 -12.77
C ILE A 344 3.71 18.54 -13.64
N LYS A 345 4.43 19.05 -14.65
CA LYS A 345 3.86 19.98 -15.64
C LYS A 345 2.67 19.32 -16.35
N ILE A 346 1.52 20.01 -16.33
CA ILE A 346 0.28 19.49 -16.90
C ILE A 346 0.13 19.97 -18.32
N THR A 347 -0.26 19.08 -19.21
CA THR A 347 -0.58 19.30 -20.62
C THR A 347 -1.83 18.49 -20.98
N ASP A 348 -2.43 18.76 -22.13
CA ASP A 348 -3.59 17.97 -22.61
C ASP A 348 -3.27 16.47 -22.72
N THR A 349 -2.03 16.12 -23.06
CA THR A 349 -1.58 14.72 -23.14
C THR A 349 -1.30 14.07 -21.78
N SER A 350 -1.01 14.84 -20.73
CA SER A 350 -0.65 14.31 -19.41
C SER A 350 -1.79 14.38 -18.40
N VAL A 351 -2.77 15.29 -18.57
CA VAL A 351 -3.83 15.52 -17.55
C VAL A 351 -4.65 14.26 -17.26
N VAL A 352 -4.99 13.48 -18.29
CA VAL A 352 -5.74 12.21 -18.11
C VAL A 352 -4.94 11.21 -17.28
N LYS A 353 -3.65 11.10 -17.55
CA LYS A 353 -2.76 10.21 -16.78
C LYS A 353 -2.64 10.68 -15.32
N ILE A 354 -2.48 11.98 -15.08
CA ILE A 354 -2.42 12.56 -13.73
C ILE A 354 -3.70 12.28 -12.95
N VAL A 355 -4.87 12.47 -13.57
CA VAL A 355 -6.17 12.17 -12.94
C VAL A 355 -6.32 10.68 -12.64
N LYS A 356 -5.98 9.77 -13.58
CA LYS A 356 -5.98 8.33 -13.33
C LYS A 356 -5.05 7.96 -12.18
N ALA A 357 -3.86 8.56 -12.10
CA ALA A 357 -2.92 8.36 -10.98
C ALA A 357 -3.51 8.86 -9.65
N GLY A 358 -4.03 10.10 -9.60
CA GLY A 358 -4.66 10.66 -8.40
C GLY A 358 -5.84 9.82 -7.90
N ARG A 359 -6.66 9.32 -8.83
CA ARG A 359 -7.75 8.40 -8.50
C ARG A 359 -7.28 7.06 -7.98
N SER A 360 -6.07 6.62 -8.32
CA SER A 360 -5.53 5.33 -7.86
C SER A 360 -5.26 5.29 -6.35
N ARG A 361 -5.31 6.42 -5.62
CA ARG A 361 -5.18 6.43 -4.16
C ARG A 361 -6.16 5.47 -3.47
N TRP A 362 -7.38 5.34 -3.99
CA TRP A 362 -8.37 4.42 -3.42
C TRP A 362 -7.93 2.95 -3.43
N LYS A 363 -6.92 2.57 -4.23
CA LYS A 363 -6.42 1.18 -4.28
C LYS A 363 -5.74 0.76 -2.98
N ILE A 364 -5.12 1.67 -2.23
CA ILE A 364 -4.56 1.30 -0.93
C ILE A 364 -5.67 0.95 0.07
N GLU A 365 -6.82 1.62 0.01
CA GLU A 365 -7.96 1.28 0.83
C GLU A 365 -8.62 -0.02 0.37
N ASN A 366 -8.94 -0.14 -0.93
CA ASN A 366 -9.74 -1.24 -1.45
C ASN A 366 -8.94 -2.50 -1.74
N GLU A 367 -7.80 -2.39 -2.42
CA GLU A 367 -7.01 -3.55 -2.82
C GLU A 367 -6.06 -4.02 -1.71
N THR A 368 -5.76 -3.16 -0.72
CA THR A 368 -4.93 -3.53 0.44
C THR A 368 -5.79 -3.70 1.70
N PHE A 369 -6.24 -2.61 2.30
CA PHE A 369 -6.85 -2.68 3.64
C PHE A 369 -8.20 -3.39 3.66
N ASN A 370 -9.06 -3.17 2.67
CA ASN A 370 -10.34 -3.88 2.57
C ASN A 370 -10.14 -5.36 2.23
N THR A 371 -9.12 -5.71 1.44
CA THR A 371 -8.72 -7.10 1.20
C THR A 371 -8.30 -7.76 2.50
N LEU A 372 -7.44 -7.12 3.30
CA LEU A 372 -6.99 -7.63 4.60
C LEU A 372 -8.15 -7.75 5.62
N LYS A 373 -9.11 -6.84 5.58
CA LYS A 373 -10.27 -6.87 6.49
C LYS A 373 -11.31 -7.91 6.11
N ASN A 374 -11.57 -8.11 4.80
CA ASN A 374 -12.79 -8.77 4.32
C ASN A 374 -12.54 -10.03 3.47
N GLN A 375 -11.28 -10.32 3.08
CA GLN A 375 -10.98 -11.47 2.20
C GLN A 375 -10.11 -12.53 2.90
N GLY A 376 -10.41 -12.80 4.17
CA GLY A 376 -9.90 -13.95 4.90
C GLY A 376 -8.68 -13.70 5.80
N TYR A 377 -8.00 -12.54 5.74
CA TYR A 377 -6.87 -12.24 6.63
C TYR A 377 -7.28 -11.88 8.05
N HIS A 378 -8.55 -11.53 8.26
CA HIS A 378 -9.10 -11.15 9.58
C HIS A 378 -8.32 -10.01 10.26
N PHE A 379 -7.93 -8.97 9.50
CA PHE A 379 -7.05 -7.89 9.93
C PHE A 379 -7.48 -7.16 11.22
N LYS A 380 -8.76 -7.14 11.50
CA LYS A 380 -9.33 -6.55 12.74
C LYS A 380 -9.39 -7.53 13.92
N HIS A 381 -9.07 -8.82 13.69
CA HIS A 381 -9.08 -9.80 14.77
C HIS A 381 -7.81 -9.66 15.61
N ASN A 382 -7.97 -9.76 16.92
CA ASN A 382 -6.84 -9.75 17.84
C ASN A 382 -6.18 -11.15 17.89
N PHE A 383 -5.19 -11.39 17.04
CA PHE A 383 -4.38 -12.62 17.07
C PHE A 383 -3.48 -12.70 18.32
N GLY A 384 -3.18 -11.56 18.94
CA GLY A 384 -2.39 -11.41 20.15
C GLY A 384 -1.91 -9.97 20.26
N HIS A 385 -2.04 -9.40 21.46
CA HIS A 385 -1.61 -8.02 21.70
C HIS A 385 -0.14 -7.95 22.18
N GLY A 386 0.22 -8.84 23.13
CA GLY A 386 1.55 -8.87 23.74
C GLY A 386 1.85 -7.65 24.62
N HIS A 387 3.09 -7.59 25.08
CA HIS A 387 3.60 -6.49 25.90
C HIS A 387 4.62 -5.62 25.15
N ASN A 388 5.33 -6.22 24.16
CA ASN A 388 6.41 -5.58 23.42
C ASN A 388 6.02 -5.31 21.96
N HIS A 389 6.10 -6.35 21.10
CA HIS A 389 6.01 -6.19 19.65
C HIS A 389 4.97 -7.07 18.97
N LEU A 390 4.28 -7.97 19.72
CA LEU A 390 3.45 -9.01 19.13
C LEU A 390 2.39 -8.47 18.17
N CYS A 391 1.64 -7.43 18.59
CA CYS A 391 0.61 -6.82 17.76
C CYS A 391 1.17 -6.29 16.44
N THR A 392 2.30 -5.60 16.48
CA THR A 392 3.02 -5.11 15.30
C THR A 392 3.55 -6.26 14.45
N ASN A 393 4.12 -7.29 15.07
CA ASN A 393 4.70 -8.42 14.37
C ASN A 393 3.64 -9.24 13.62
N PHE A 394 2.46 -9.45 14.19
CA PHE A 394 1.36 -10.07 13.47
C PHE A 394 0.88 -9.22 12.28
N ALA A 395 0.79 -7.91 12.44
CA ALA A 395 0.46 -7.04 11.32
C ALA A 395 1.51 -7.12 10.18
N LEU A 396 2.81 -7.15 10.52
CA LEU A 396 3.89 -7.29 9.53
C LEU A 396 3.90 -8.67 8.85
N LEU A 397 3.66 -9.76 9.60
CA LEU A 397 3.54 -11.11 9.04
C LEU A 397 2.32 -11.23 8.11
N MET A 398 1.21 -10.58 8.47
CA MET A 398 0.02 -10.51 7.60
C MET A 398 0.33 -9.73 6.30
N MET A 399 1.07 -8.62 6.39
CA MET A 399 1.50 -7.85 5.22
C MET A 399 2.49 -8.64 4.35
N LEU A 400 3.33 -9.50 4.94
CA LEU A 400 4.20 -10.42 4.21
C LEU A 400 3.40 -11.51 3.49
N ALA A 401 2.42 -12.14 4.15
CA ALA A 401 1.52 -13.11 3.52
C ALA A 401 0.73 -12.46 2.37
N PHE A 402 0.24 -11.24 2.59
CA PHE A 402 -0.44 -10.47 1.56
C PHE A 402 0.46 -10.17 0.35
N LEU A 403 1.72 -9.78 0.57
CA LEU A 403 2.69 -9.59 -0.52
C LEU A 403 2.89 -10.87 -1.33
N ILE A 404 3.06 -12.02 -0.66
CA ILE A 404 3.21 -13.32 -1.33
C ILE A 404 1.98 -13.65 -2.19
N ASP A 405 0.78 -13.41 -1.67
CA ASP A 405 -0.46 -13.63 -2.44
C ASP A 405 -0.59 -12.69 -3.64
N GLN A 406 -0.12 -11.42 -3.51
CA GLN A 406 -0.09 -10.48 -4.63
C GLN A 406 0.90 -10.95 -5.72
N ILE A 407 2.06 -11.48 -5.32
CA ILE A 407 3.03 -12.07 -6.26
C ILE A 407 2.40 -13.27 -6.99
N GLN A 408 1.72 -14.17 -6.29
CA GLN A 408 1.02 -15.30 -6.91
C GLN A 408 -0.05 -14.84 -7.89
N GLN A 409 -0.85 -13.85 -7.50
CA GLN A 409 -1.89 -13.30 -8.37
C GLN A 409 -1.28 -12.66 -9.63
N LEU A 410 -0.05 -12.15 -9.56
CA LEU A 410 0.65 -11.53 -10.69
C LEU A 410 1.31 -12.57 -11.60
N THR A 411 1.91 -13.63 -11.05
CA THR A 411 2.86 -14.48 -11.76
C THR A 411 2.49 -15.96 -11.86
N ASN A 412 1.60 -16.48 -11.00
CA ASN A 412 1.30 -17.91 -10.92
C ASN A 412 0.00 -18.25 -11.65
N GLU A 413 0.14 -18.87 -12.81
CA GLU A 413 -1.03 -19.28 -13.64
C GLU A 413 -1.94 -20.28 -12.93
N LEU A 414 -1.40 -21.21 -12.14
CA LEU A 414 -2.20 -22.16 -11.40
C LEU A 414 -3.04 -21.47 -10.33
N PHE A 415 -2.44 -20.52 -9.60
CA PHE A 415 -3.20 -19.70 -8.66
C PHE A 415 -4.32 -18.91 -9.36
N GLN A 416 -4.03 -18.29 -10.51
CA GLN A 416 -5.02 -17.54 -11.28
C GLN A 416 -6.16 -18.43 -11.80
N LYS A 417 -5.84 -19.64 -12.28
CA LYS A 417 -6.83 -20.63 -12.72
C LYS A 417 -7.70 -21.14 -11.56
N ALA A 418 -7.07 -21.45 -10.41
CA ALA A 418 -7.78 -21.86 -9.20
C ALA A 418 -8.72 -20.73 -8.71
N LEU A 419 -8.23 -19.49 -8.65
CA LEU A 419 -9.04 -18.34 -8.28
C LEU A 419 -10.22 -18.12 -9.25
N LYS A 420 -10.00 -18.30 -10.55
CA LYS A 420 -11.07 -18.20 -11.56
C LYS A 420 -12.12 -19.28 -11.38
N LYS A 421 -11.73 -20.53 -11.05
CA LYS A 421 -12.64 -21.63 -10.78
C LYS A 421 -13.46 -21.43 -9.51
N SER A 422 -12.82 -20.92 -8.44
CA SER A 422 -13.50 -20.64 -7.17
C SER A 422 -14.32 -19.33 -7.21
N GLU A 423 -14.23 -18.53 -8.30
CA GLU A 423 -14.89 -17.23 -8.52
C GLU A 423 -14.52 -16.15 -7.49
N TRP A 424 -14.47 -16.50 -6.21
CA TRP A 424 -14.19 -15.57 -5.10
C TRP A 424 -12.99 -16.02 -4.26
N LYS A 425 -12.15 -15.10 -3.86
CA LYS A 425 -10.97 -15.39 -3.00
C LYS A 425 -11.36 -16.14 -1.72
N LYS A 426 -12.52 -15.84 -1.13
CA LYS A 426 -13.01 -16.54 0.07
C LYS A 426 -13.13 -18.04 -0.19
N TYR A 427 -13.78 -18.44 -1.28
CA TYR A 427 -13.98 -19.86 -1.62
C TYR A 427 -12.65 -20.55 -1.98
N LEU A 428 -11.77 -19.85 -2.69
CA LEU A 428 -10.41 -20.37 -2.93
C LEU A 428 -9.70 -20.73 -1.62
N TRP A 429 -9.76 -19.85 -0.63
CA TRP A 429 -9.10 -20.11 0.65
C TRP A 429 -9.82 -21.15 1.50
N ASP A 430 -11.13 -21.31 1.38
CA ASP A 430 -11.89 -22.40 1.99
C ASP A 430 -11.45 -23.74 1.41
N ASP A 431 -11.33 -23.85 0.10
CA ASP A 431 -10.82 -25.03 -0.60
C ASP A 431 -9.36 -25.34 -0.21
N VAL A 432 -8.47 -24.33 -0.23
CA VAL A 432 -7.07 -24.50 0.19
C VAL A 432 -7.00 -25.05 1.61
N ARG A 433 -7.76 -24.51 2.57
CA ARG A 433 -7.75 -25.01 3.96
C ARG A 433 -8.30 -26.44 4.07
N SER A 434 -9.33 -26.75 3.31
CA SER A 434 -9.91 -28.09 3.30
C SER A 434 -8.87 -29.12 2.82
N PHE A 435 -8.27 -28.89 1.68
CA PHE A 435 -7.24 -29.78 1.12
C PHE A 435 -6.00 -29.83 2.01
N PHE A 436 -5.54 -28.69 2.51
CA PHE A 436 -4.38 -28.61 3.41
C PHE A 436 -4.56 -29.41 4.72
N LYS A 437 -5.81 -29.62 5.15
CA LYS A 437 -6.17 -30.43 6.32
C LYS A 437 -6.27 -31.91 6.00
N THR A 438 -6.89 -32.26 4.88
CA THR A 438 -7.39 -33.63 4.64
C THR A 438 -6.44 -34.50 3.84
N MET A 439 -5.51 -33.90 3.08
CA MET A 439 -4.69 -34.62 2.11
C MET A 439 -3.21 -34.23 2.23
N PRO A 440 -2.27 -35.18 2.01
CA PRO A 440 -0.85 -34.87 1.97
C PRO A 440 -0.47 -34.21 0.64
N PHE A 441 0.21 -33.05 0.73
CA PHE A 441 0.75 -32.34 -0.43
C PHE A 441 2.20 -31.95 -0.20
N ASP A 442 3.01 -31.92 -1.26
CA ASP A 442 4.41 -31.51 -1.20
C ASP A 442 4.62 -30.04 -1.54
N SER A 443 3.60 -29.41 -2.19
CA SER A 443 3.67 -28.01 -2.61
C SER A 443 2.27 -27.35 -2.65
N MET A 444 2.25 -26.01 -2.56
CA MET A 444 1.02 -25.24 -2.78
C MET A 444 0.48 -25.40 -4.21
N GLU A 445 1.35 -25.58 -5.20
CA GLU A 445 0.94 -25.79 -6.57
C GLU A 445 0.13 -27.08 -6.74
N MET A 446 0.47 -28.14 -6.01
CA MET A 446 -0.33 -29.37 -6.00
C MET A 446 -1.73 -29.14 -5.44
N ILE A 447 -1.88 -28.28 -4.43
CA ILE A 447 -3.21 -27.89 -3.90
C ILE A 447 -3.99 -27.12 -4.97
N TYR A 448 -3.37 -26.19 -5.69
CA TYR A 448 -4.05 -25.47 -6.77
C TYR A 448 -4.46 -26.40 -7.91
N ASN A 449 -3.62 -27.37 -8.28
CA ASN A 449 -3.98 -28.40 -9.27
C ASN A 449 -5.18 -29.22 -8.79
N ALA A 450 -5.22 -29.63 -7.53
CA ALA A 450 -6.34 -30.36 -6.95
C ALA A 450 -7.65 -29.54 -6.99
N ILE A 451 -7.57 -28.24 -6.70
CA ILE A 451 -8.72 -27.32 -6.82
C ILE A 451 -9.18 -27.24 -8.28
N ILE A 452 -8.27 -27.12 -9.25
CA ILE A 452 -8.60 -26.93 -10.67
C ILE A 452 -9.19 -28.22 -11.29
N TYR A 453 -8.55 -29.34 -11.07
CA TYR A 453 -8.84 -30.59 -11.81
C TYR A 453 -9.57 -31.64 -10.98
N GLY A 454 -9.69 -31.45 -9.65
CA GLY A 454 -10.16 -32.49 -8.75
C GLY A 454 -9.07 -33.51 -8.41
N PHE A 455 -9.45 -34.56 -7.67
CA PHE A 455 -8.56 -35.68 -7.39
C PHE A 455 -8.80 -36.80 -8.40
N ASN A 456 -7.72 -37.25 -9.02
CA ASN A 456 -7.73 -38.55 -9.66
C ASN A 456 -7.30 -39.59 -8.59
N LEU A 457 -8.17 -40.56 -8.27
CA LEU A 457 -7.89 -41.62 -7.28
C LEU A 457 -6.69 -42.46 -7.64
N GLU A 458 -6.35 -42.60 -8.94
CA GLU A 458 -5.11 -43.27 -9.39
C GLU A 458 -3.84 -42.60 -8.88
N TYR A 459 -3.83 -41.29 -8.74
CA TYR A 459 -2.69 -40.54 -8.22
C TYR A 459 -2.42 -40.83 -6.74
N LEU A 460 -3.47 -41.13 -5.96
CA LEU A 460 -3.37 -41.49 -4.55
C LEU A 460 -2.90 -42.94 -4.35
N ALA A 461 -3.33 -43.84 -5.24
CA ALA A 461 -2.93 -45.25 -5.18
C ALA A 461 -1.43 -45.47 -5.47
N ILE A 462 -0.85 -44.67 -6.39
CA ILE A 462 0.58 -44.76 -6.73
C ILE A 462 1.47 -44.32 -5.54
N ARG A 463 1.02 -43.42 -4.67
CA ARG A 463 1.80 -42.97 -3.50
C ARG A 463 1.71 -43.88 -2.29
N GLN A 464 0.59 -44.60 -2.12
CA GLN A 464 0.48 -45.60 -1.03
C GLN A 464 1.33 -46.86 -1.28
N SER A 465 1.77 -47.06 -2.53
CA SER A 465 2.64 -48.16 -2.92
C SER A 465 4.16 -47.83 -2.89
N SER A 466 4.54 -46.57 -2.59
CA SER A 466 5.91 -46.06 -2.61
C SER A 466 6.45 -45.67 -1.22
N ASP A 467 5.65 -45.82 -0.14
CA ASP A 467 6.05 -45.78 1.27
C ASP A 467 6.05 -47.17 1.87
#